data_98fac52b9cac47f8f001807a04d35ebf
#
_entry.id   98fac52b9cac47f8f001807a04d35ebf
#
_cell.length_a   1.000
_cell.length_b   1.000
_cell.length_c   1.000
_cell.angle_alpha   90.00
_cell.angle_beta   90.00
_cell.angle_gamma   90.00
#
_symmetry.space_group_name_H-M   'P 1'
#
loop_
_entity.id
_entity.type
_entity.pdbx_description
1 polymer ?
#
loop_
_entity_poly.entity_id
_entity_poly.type
_entity_poly.pdbx_seq_one_letter_code
_entity_poly.pdbx_strand_id
1 'polypeptide(L)' 'MIDSFLEPGALVRHPDRPDWGLGQVQSVAGHRVTVNFEDAGKQTIDAGKVALVYLGPDPRERSGG' A
#
# COMPACT_ATOMS: atom_id res chain seq x y z
N MET A 1 12.31 -11.13 -8.78
CA MET A 1 12.73 -9.96 -8.19
C MET A 1 11.76 -9.38 -7.24
N ILE A 2 12.23 -8.81 -6.27
CA ILE A 2 11.41 -8.38 -5.24
C ILE A 2 10.76 -7.11 -5.48
N ASP A 3 9.58 -7.01 -5.01
CA ASP A 3 8.82 -5.85 -5.10
C ASP A 3 9.02 -5.02 -3.88
N SER A 4 10.17 -4.45 -3.77
CA SER A 4 10.51 -3.74 -2.57
C SER A 4 9.80 -2.41 -2.44
N PHE A 5 8.98 -2.06 -3.41
CA PHE A 5 8.20 -0.84 -3.27
C PHE A 5 7.11 -0.98 -2.22
N LEU A 6 6.58 -2.19 -2.06
CA LEU A 6 5.46 -2.38 -1.15
C LEU A 6 5.98 -2.71 0.23
N GLU A 7 6.30 -1.70 0.97
CA GLU A 7 6.78 -1.89 2.33
C GLU A 7 6.03 -0.95 3.25
N PRO A 8 6.07 -1.19 4.55
CA PRO A 8 5.32 -0.33 5.47
C PRO A 8 5.67 1.12 5.27
N GLY A 9 4.67 1.95 5.23
CA GLY A 9 4.83 3.36 4.97
C GLY A 9 4.66 3.78 3.52
N ALA A 10 4.65 2.83 2.59
CA ALA A 10 4.47 3.17 1.18
C ALA A 10 3.03 3.64 0.94
N LEU A 11 2.89 4.58 0.03
CA LEU A 11 1.56 5.05 -0.36
C LEU A 11 1.18 4.38 -1.67
N VAL A 12 -0.06 3.92 -1.73
CA VAL A 12 -0.55 3.18 -2.89
C VAL A 12 -2.00 3.53 -3.16
N ARG A 13 -2.47 3.14 -4.34
CA ARG A 13 -3.89 3.18 -4.67
C ARG A 13 -4.28 1.83 -5.24
N HIS A 14 -5.53 1.47 -5.04
CA HIS A 14 -6.05 0.23 -5.61
C HIS A 14 -6.50 0.54 -7.04
N PRO A 15 -5.99 -0.17 -8.04
CA PRO A 15 -6.28 0.18 -9.44
C PRO A 15 -7.76 0.01 -9.81
N ASP A 16 -8.46 -0.92 -9.17
CA ASP A 16 -9.84 -1.18 -9.50
C ASP A 16 -10.82 -0.55 -8.52
N ARG A 17 -10.32 0.12 -7.50
CA ARG A 17 -11.19 0.72 -6.50
C ARG A 17 -10.74 2.14 -6.21
N PRO A 18 -10.92 3.03 -7.18
CA PRO A 18 -10.50 4.42 -6.96
C PRO A 18 -11.29 5.08 -5.84
N ASP A 19 -12.48 4.56 -5.54
CA ASP A 19 -13.28 5.10 -4.46
C ASP A 19 -12.70 4.81 -3.07
N TRP A 20 -11.71 3.92 -2.98
CA TRP A 20 -11.08 3.64 -1.70
C TRP A 20 -10.11 4.74 -1.27
N GLY A 21 -9.68 5.57 -2.22
CA GLY A 21 -8.80 6.67 -1.91
C GLY A 21 -7.36 6.24 -1.73
N LEU A 22 -6.59 7.12 -1.11
CA LEU A 22 -5.17 6.86 -0.88
C LEU A 22 -5.02 5.80 0.20
N GLY A 23 -4.08 4.89 -0.01
CA GLY A 23 -3.79 3.85 0.96
C GLY A 23 -2.37 3.95 1.47
N GLN A 24 -2.14 3.52 2.70
CA GLN A 24 -0.81 3.43 3.25
C GLN A 24 -0.58 1.99 3.66
N VAL A 25 0.52 1.42 3.21
CA VAL A 25 0.87 0.04 3.53
C VAL A 25 1.20 -0.07 5.00
N GLN A 26 0.56 -1.01 5.68
CA GLN A 26 0.79 -1.23 7.09
C GLN A 26 1.74 -2.38 7.32
N SER A 27 1.59 -3.44 6.55
CA SER A 27 2.46 -4.60 6.69
C SER A 27 2.44 -5.40 5.41
N VAL A 28 3.48 -6.19 5.22
CA VAL A 28 3.63 -7.04 4.06
C VAL A 28 4.06 -8.41 4.55
N ALA A 29 3.34 -9.44 4.12
CA ALA A 29 3.68 -10.81 4.48
C ALA A 29 3.51 -11.65 3.22
N GLY A 30 4.59 -11.92 2.53
CA GLY A 30 4.53 -12.63 1.27
C GLY A 30 3.73 -11.80 0.26
N HIS A 31 2.66 -12.36 -0.27
CA HIS A 31 1.81 -11.65 -1.21
C HIS A 31 0.69 -10.87 -0.52
N ARG A 32 0.59 -10.97 0.79
CA ARG A 32 -0.47 -10.27 1.48
C ARG A 32 0.02 -8.92 1.94
N VAL A 33 -0.64 -7.89 1.48
CA VAL A 33 -0.28 -6.53 1.83
C VAL A 33 -1.47 -5.92 2.54
N THR A 34 -1.28 -5.52 3.77
CA THR A 34 -2.34 -4.86 4.52
C THR A 34 -2.20 -3.37 4.32
N VAL A 35 -3.25 -2.75 3.81
CA VAL A 35 -3.24 -1.35 3.46
C VAL A 35 -4.41 -0.66 4.15
N ASN A 36 -4.15 0.51 4.69
CA ASN A 36 -5.20 1.31 5.28
C ASN A 36 -5.57 2.40 4.28
N PHE A 37 -6.76 2.27 3.68
CA PHE A 37 -7.24 3.23 2.69
C PHE A 37 -8.07 4.30 3.36
N GLU A 38 -7.98 5.51 2.87
CA GLU A 38 -8.68 6.65 3.48
C GLU A 38 -10.19 6.43 3.53
N ASP A 39 -10.74 5.88 2.47
CA ASP A 39 -12.19 5.73 2.37
C ASP A 39 -12.69 4.32 2.54
N ALA A 40 -11.82 3.37 2.66
CA ALA A 40 -12.21 1.96 2.80
C ALA A 40 -11.68 1.32 4.07
N GLY A 41 -10.79 2.00 4.78
CA GLY A 41 -10.20 1.43 5.98
C GLY A 41 -9.18 0.37 5.67
N LYS A 42 -8.94 -0.49 6.62
CA LYS A 42 -7.91 -1.51 6.49
C LYS A 42 -8.38 -2.65 5.60
N GLN A 43 -7.61 -2.94 4.59
CA GLN A 43 -7.92 -4.01 3.64
C GLN A 43 -6.68 -4.86 3.44
N THR A 44 -6.87 -6.15 3.26
CA THR A 44 -5.77 -7.05 2.93
C THR A 44 -5.84 -7.34 1.44
N ILE A 45 -4.75 -7.04 0.74
CA ILE A 45 -4.69 -7.15 -0.71
C ILE A 45 -3.72 -8.26 -1.08
N ASP A 46 -4.10 -9.07 -2.04
CA ASP A 46 -3.21 -10.09 -2.58
C ASP A 46 -2.43 -9.46 -3.73
N ALA A 47 -1.19 -9.09 -3.45
CA ALA A 47 -0.37 -8.39 -4.43
C ALA A 47 0.01 -9.27 -5.61
N GLY A 48 -0.20 -10.57 -5.51
CA GLY A 48 0.00 -11.45 -6.65
C GLY A 48 -1.15 -11.37 -7.65
N LYS A 49 -2.28 -10.82 -7.23
CA LYS A 49 -3.45 -10.71 -8.10
C LYS A 49 -3.81 -9.27 -8.40
N VAL A 50 -3.46 -8.36 -7.52
CA VAL A 50 -3.80 -6.95 -7.69
C VAL A 50 -2.50 -6.16 -7.75
N ALA A 51 -2.33 -5.41 -8.83
CA ALA A 51 -1.13 -4.59 -8.98
C ALA A 51 -1.40 -3.21 -8.38
N LEU A 52 -1.13 -3.08 -7.11
CA LEU A 52 -1.31 -1.80 -6.44
C LEU A 52 -0.45 -0.74 -7.11
N VAL A 53 -0.98 0.46 -7.23
CA VAL A 53 -0.27 1.56 -7.85
C VAL A 53 0.59 2.22 -6.79
N TYR A 54 1.90 2.15 -6.94
CA TYR A 54 2.82 2.71 -5.98
C TYR A 54 2.99 4.20 -6.22
N LEU A 55 2.83 4.98 -5.17
CA LEU A 55 2.91 6.44 -5.27
C LEU A 55 4.13 7.02 -4.56
N GLY A 56 4.90 6.19 -3.88
CA GLY A 56 6.09 6.64 -3.19
C GLY A 56 5.97 6.43 -1.70
N PRO A 57 7.03 6.73 -0.96
CA PRO A 57 6.98 6.62 0.49
C PRO A 57 6.18 7.76 1.08
N ASP A 58 5.55 7.50 2.21
CA ASP A 58 4.85 8.55 2.93
C ASP A 58 5.89 9.50 3.50
N PRO A 59 5.85 10.78 3.15
CA PRO A 59 6.83 11.73 3.65
C PRO A 59 6.91 11.76 5.17
N ARG A 60 5.82 11.47 5.84
CA ARG A 60 5.84 11.50 7.30
C ARG A 60 6.58 10.31 7.88
N GLU A 61 6.71 9.24 7.13
CA GLU A 61 7.42 8.06 7.59
C GLU A 61 8.91 8.22 7.44
N ARG A 62 9.35 9.25 6.75
CA ARG A 62 10.76 9.48 6.56
C ARG A 62 11.32 10.42 7.58
N SER A 63 10.57 10.80 8.53
CA SER A 63 10.95 11.84 9.41
C SER A 63 12.22 11.46 10.11
N GLY A 64 12.75 10.93 10.53
CA GLY A 64 13.96 10.75 11.20
C GLY A 64 15.12 10.51 10.28
N GLY A 65 14.82 10.35 9.07
CA GLY A 65 15.83 9.94 8.11
C GLY A 65 16.75 10.96 7.79
#